data_a7da0cc473aa1ae79afd6c99ddc5fe74
#
_entry.id   a7da0cc473aa1ae79afd6c99ddc5fe74
#
_cell.length_a   1.000
_cell.length_b   1.000
_cell.length_c   1.000
_cell.angle_alpha   90.00
_cell.angle_beta   90.00
_cell.angle_gamma   90.00
#
_symmetry.space_group_name_H-M   'P 1'
#
loop_
_entity.id
_entity.type
_entity.pdbx_description
1 polymer ?
#
loop_
_entity_poly.entity_id
_entity_poly.type
_entity_poly.pdbx_seq_one_letter_code
_entity_poly.pdbx_strand_id
1 'polypeptide(L)'
;MFFAVGFETTAPANAMAVLHAARAGLTNFTMLVSHVLVPPAITAILDSPDNEVQAFLAAGHVCAVMGWTQYEPIAARYRVPIVVTGFEPLDLLEGILMAVRQLEDGRYEVENQYARAVRRGGNTTAQVAMAEVFRISTRTWRGIGPIPESGLALADAYSGFDAERRFGVDTLTAREHPACIAGDILRGTKLPTDCAAYGTQCTPRRPLGAPMVSSEGTCAAFHAAGRVAVRPAAPSTVKVSS
;
A
#
# COMPACT_ATOMS: atom_id res chain seq x y z
N MET A 1 -9.75 23.85 2.13
CA MET A 1 -8.97 22.78 1.44
C MET A 1 -8.99 21.52 2.29
N PHE A 2 -9.25 20.37 1.67
CA PHE A 2 -9.20 19.06 2.30
C PHE A 2 -8.00 18.27 1.76
N PHE A 3 -7.21 17.65 2.64
CA PHE A 3 -6.09 16.80 2.24
C PHE A 3 -6.56 15.34 2.19
N ALA A 4 -6.74 14.83 0.99
CA ALA A 4 -7.25 13.49 0.71
C ALA A 4 -6.07 12.52 0.56
N VAL A 5 -5.63 11.96 1.67
CA VAL A 5 -4.52 10.99 1.74
C VAL A 5 -5.07 9.60 2.04
N GLY A 6 -4.46 8.58 1.46
CA GLY A 6 -4.78 7.18 1.74
C GLY A 6 -4.67 6.29 0.51
N PHE A 7 -5.36 5.17 0.61
CA PHE A 7 -5.44 4.14 -0.41
C PHE A 7 -6.84 4.06 -1.00
N GLU A 8 -7.15 3.01 -1.71
CA GLU A 8 -8.46 2.73 -2.29
C GLU A 8 -9.59 2.70 -1.26
N THR A 9 -9.29 2.47 0.01
CA THR A 9 -10.27 2.41 1.08
C THR A 9 -10.94 3.74 1.40
N THR A 10 -10.20 4.84 1.28
CA THR A 10 -10.71 6.19 1.58
C THR A 10 -11.16 6.96 0.34
N ALA A 11 -10.76 6.52 -0.84
CA ALA A 11 -11.08 7.18 -2.10
C ALA A 11 -12.58 7.28 -2.39
N PRO A 12 -13.44 6.28 -2.09
CA PRO A 12 -14.88 6.40 -2.32
C PRO A 12 -15.53 7.55 -1.54
N ALA A 13 -15.20 7.69 -0.24
CA ALA A 13 -15.75 8.78 0.57
C ALA A 13 -15.30 10.15 0.06
N ASN A 14 -14.05 10.26 -0.41
CA ASN A 14 -13.51 11.48 -0.99
C ASN A 14 -14.14 11.78 -2.36
N ALA A 15 -14.41 10.76 -3.19
CA ALA A 15 -15.18 10.93 -4.42
C ALA A 15 -16.57 11.49 -4.13
N MET A 16 -17.27 10.91 -3.15
CA MET A 16 -18.59 11.39 -2.75
C MET A 16 -18.56 12.84 -2.25
N ALA A 17 -17.52 13.26 -1.53
CA ALA A 17 -17.36 14.65 -1.11
C ALA A 17 -17.25 15.62 -2.30
N VAL A 18 -16.50 15.25 -3.35
CA VAL A 18 -16.40 16.06 -4.57
C VAL A 18 -17.73 16.09 -5.32
N LEU A 19 -18.41 14.94 -5.46
CA LEU A 19 -19.72 14.88 -6.12
C LEU A 19 -20.77 15.74 -5.39
N HIS A 20 -20.79 15.68 -4.07
CA HIS A 20 -21.69 16.53 -3.28
C HIS A 20 -21.34 18.01 -3.40
N ALA A 21 -20.07 18.37 -3.36
CA ALA A 21 -19.63 19.75 -3.54
C ALA A 21 -20.02 20.29 -4.93
N ALA A 22 -19.85 19.48 -5.97
CA ALA A 22 -20.23 19.85 -7.33
C ALA A 22 -21.75 20.06 -7.48
N ARG A 23 -22.56 19.11 -6.95
CA ARG A 23 -24.03 19.21 -6.98
C ARG A 23 -24.56 20.41 -6.19
N ALA A 24 -23.89 20.76 -5.08
CA ALA A 24 -24.25 21.89 -4.25
C ALA A 24 -23.69 23.23 -4.77
N GLY A 25 -22.93 23.26 -5.86
CA GLY A 25 -22.33 24.46 -6.42
C GLY A 25 -21.31 25.14 -5.51
N LEU A 26 -20.60 24.36 -4.66
CA LEU A 26 -19.64 24.93 -3.71
C LEU A 26 -18.37 25.40 -4.45
N THR A 27 -18.02 26.67 -4.24
CA THR A 27 -16.81 27.29 -4.82
C THR A 27 -15.64 27.42 -3.85
N ASN A 28 -15.88 27.19 -2.58
CA ASN A 28 -14.90 27.30 -1.50
C ASN A 28 -14.35 25.95 -1.02
N PHE A 29 -14.76 24.84 -1.64
CA PHE A 29 -14.22 23.50 -1.41
C PHE A 29 -13.07 23.23 -2.39
N THR A 30 -11.95 22.67 -1.91
CA THR A 30 -10.88 22.14 -2.74
C THR A 30 -10.29 20.90 -2.07
N MET A 31 -9.73 20.01 -2.88
CA MET A 31 -9.14 18.76 -2.44
C MET A 31 -7.71 18.65 -2.96
N LEU A 32 -6.75 18.43 -2.07
CA LEU A 32 -5.39 18.02 -2.40
C LEU A 32 -5.35 16.49 -2.38
N VAL A 33 -5.29 15.87 -3.57
CA VAL A 33 -5.36 14.42 -3.69
C VAL A 33 -3.98 13.80 -3.54
N SER A 34 -3.85 12.87 -2.58
CA SER A 34 -2.64 12.07 -2.34
C SER A 34 -2.99 10.60 -2.10
N HIS A 35 -3.94 10.09 -2.87
CA HIS A 35 -4.28 8.67 -2.88
C HIS A 35 -3.30 7.88 -3.74
N VAL A 36 -2.93 6.71 -3.23
CA VAL A 36 -2.09 5.74 -3.93
C VAL A 36 -2.81 4.41 -4.08
N LEU A 37 -2.37 3.59 -5.04
CA LEU A 37 -2.98 2.31 -5.41
C LEU A 37 -2.02 1.16 -5.10
N VAL A 38 -2.53 0.12 -4.42
CA VAL A 38 -1.72 -0.99 -3.93
C VAL A 38 -1.17 -1.90 -5.05
N PRO A 39 -1.95 -2.34 -6.06
CA PRO A 39 -1.45 -3.29 -7.06
C PRO A 39 -0.19 -2.81 -7.83
N PRO A 40 -0.10 -1.55 -8.30
CA PRO A 40 1.13 -1.06 -8.94
C PRO A 40 2.35 -1.03 -8.01
N ALA A 41 2.14 -0.79 -6.72
CA ALA A 41 3.22 -0.81 -5.74
C ALA A 41 3.76 -2.23 -5.50
N ILE A 42 2.89 -3.24 -5.44
CA ILE A 42 3.28 -4.66 -5.39
C ILE A 42 4.11 -5.01 -6.62
N THR A 43 3.66 -4.62 -7.81
CA THR A 43 4.39 -4.85 -9.07
C THR A 43 5.77 -4.20 -9.03
N ALA A 44 5.89 -2.95 -8.56
CA ALA A 44 7.16 -2.24 -8.47
C ALA A 44 8.14 -2.90 -7.48
N ILE A 45 7.64 -3.47 -6.38
CA ILE A 45 8.46 -4.26 -5.44
C ILE A 45 8.94 -5.54 -6.12
N LEU A 46 8.07 -6.27 -6.80
CA LEU A 46 8.39 -7.53 -7.46
C LEU A 46 9.31 -7.37 -8.68
N ASP A 47 9.25 -6.23 -9.37
CA ASP A 47 10.18 -5.90 -10.47
C ASP A 47 11.57 -5.50 -9.98
N SER A 48 11.76 -5.26 -8.67
CA SER A 48 13.08 -4.93 -8.13
C SER A 48 14.00 -6.16 -8.18
N PRO A 49 15.23 -6.04 -8.72
CA PRO A 49 16.16 -7.16 -8.82
C PRO A 49 16.58 -7.74 -7.47
N ASP A 50 16.52 -6.91 -6.41
CA ASP A 50 16.92 -7.29 -5.06
C ASP A 50 15.71 -7.68 -4.18
N ASN A 51 14.55 -7.96 -4.79
CA ASN A 51 13.34 -8.30 -4.04
C ASN A 51 13.46 -9.68 -3.38
N GLU A 52 13.18 -9.75 -2.08
CA GLU A 52 13.17 -10.98 -1.28
C GLU A 52 11.75 -11.35 -0.78
N VAL A 53 10.71 -10.64 -1.24
CA VAL A 53 9.33 -10.92 -0.84
C VAL A 53 8.83 -12.19 -1.55
N GLN A 54 8.39 -13.17 -0.78
CA GLN A 54 7.96 -14.48 -1.29
C GLN A 54 6.44 -14.63 -1.35
N ALA A 55 5.69 -13.83 -0.59
CA ALA A 55 4.22 -13.85 -0.56
C ALA A 55 3.68 -12.50 -0.08
N PHE A 56 2.41 -12.22 -0.38
CA PHE A 56 1.71 -11.02 0.13
C PHE A 56 0.46 -11.40 0.91
N LEU A 57 0.26 -10.73 2.02
CA LEU A 57 -1.02 -10.61 2.67
C LEU A 57 -1.68 -9.33 2.19
N ALA A 58 -2.64 -9.46 1.28
CA ALA A 58 -3.34 -8.32 0.70
C ALA A 58 -4.38 -7.77 1.68
N ALA A 59 -4.40 -6.46 1.85
CA ALA A 59 -5.28 -5.78 2.78
C ALA A 59 -6.76 -5.99 2.43
N GLY A 60 -7.49 -6.72 3.25
CA GLY A 60 -8.91 -7.03 3.02
C GLY A 60 -9.79 -5.79 2.88
N HIS A 61 -9.47 -4.69 3.58
CA HIS A 61 -10.20 -3.42 3.44
C HIS A 61 -10.07 -2.82 2.03
N VAL A 62 -8.89 -2.90 1.40
CA VAL A 62 -8.68 -2.49 0.00
C VAL A 62 -9.52 -3.40 -0.92
N CYS A 63 -9.42 -4.70 -0.71
CA CYS A 63 -10.15 -5.68 -1.51
C CYS A 63 -11.68 -5.63 -1.31
N ALA A 64 -12.16 -5.15 -0.16
CA ALA A 64 -13.60 -4.90 0.04
C ALA A 64 -14.13 -3.82 -0.92
N VAL A 65 -13.31 -2.85 -1.29
CA VAL A 65 -13.63 -1.81 -2.27
C VAL A 65 -13.36 -2.30 -3.70
N MET A 66 -12.13 -2.77 -3.97
CA MET A 66 -11.65 -3.04 -5.33
C MET A 66 -11.83 -4.48 -5.79
N GLY A 67 -12.13 -5.41 -4.87
CA GLY A 67 -12.00 -6.83 -5.17
C GLY A 67 -10.54 -7.28 -5.22
N TRP A 68 -10.29 -8.46 -5.81
CA TRP A 68 -8.93 -8.98 -5.93
C TRP A 68 -8.54 -9.39 -7.35
N THR A 69 -9.38 -9.12 -8.34
CA THR A 69 -9.13 -9.49 -9.74
C THR A 69 -7.82 -8.90 -10.28
N GLN A 70 -7.43 -7.72 -9.78
CA GLN A 70 -6.19 -7.05 -10.18
C GLN A 70 -4.93 -7.78 -9.68
N TYR A 71 -5.04 -8.58 -8.63
CA TYR A 71 -3.91 -9.36 -8.09
C TYR A 71 -3.67 -10.67 -8.86
N GLU A 72 -4.69 -11.21 -9.53
CA GLU A 72 -4.58 -12.49 -10.25
C GLU A 72 -3.46 -12.48 -11.32
N PRO A 73 -3.37 -11.47 -12.21
CA PRO A 73 -2.26 -11.41 -13.17
C PRO A 73 -0.90 -11.18 -12.49
N ILE A 74 -0.85 -10.51 -11.34
CA ILE A 74 0.39 -10.29 -10.58
C ILE A 74 0.87 -11.64 -10.01
N ALA A 75 0.01 -12.38 -9.30
CA ALA A 75 0.33 -13.67 -8.73
C ALA A 75 0.84 -14.64 -9.81
N ALA A 76 0.17 -14.71 -10.96
CA ALA A 76 0.54 -15.56 -12.07
C ALA A 76 1.88 -15.18 -12.71
N ARG A 77 2.09 -13.88 -12.98
CA ARG A 77 3.30 -13.35 -13.65
C ARG A 77 4.56 -13.57 -12.80
N TYR A 78 4.47 -13.22 -11.53
CA TYR A 78 5.63 -13.23 -10.64
C TYR A 78 5.77 -14.53 -9.85
N ARG A 79 4.82 -15.45 -9.99
CA ARG A 79 4.77 -16.71 -9.26
C ARG A 79 4.87 -16.49 -7.76
N VAL A 80 4.00 -15.63 -7.23
CA VAL A 80 3.95 -15.25 -5.83
C VAL A 80 2.54 -15.43 -5.28
N PRO A 81 2.35 -16.14 -4.15
CA PRO A 81 1.06 -16.22 -3.49
C PRO A 81 0.59 -14.85 -3.00
N ILE A 82 -0.70 -14.55 -3.19
CA ILE A 82 -1.34 -13.35 -2.64
C ILE A 82 -2.58 -13.79 -1.87
N VAL A 83 -2.60 -13.59 -0.57
CA VAL A 83 -3.75 -13.96 0.26
C VAL A 83 -4.44 -12.71 0.80
N VAL A 84 -5.72 -12.54 0.45
CA VAL A 84 -6.55 -11.45 0.98
C VAL A 84 -6.94 -11.78 2.40
N THR A 85 -6.56 -10.94 3.38
CA THR A 85 -6.80 -11.17 4.81
C THR A 85 -7.54 -10.05 5.50
N GLY A 86 -8.27 -10.40 6.58
CA GLY A 86 -8.67 -9.43 7.59
C GLY A 86 -7.47 -8.99 8.45
N PHE A 87 -7.76 -8.19 9.47
CA PHE A 87 -6.74 -7.59 10.36
C PHE A 87 -6.77 -8.17 11.77
N GLU A 88 -7.70 -9.06 12.05
CA GLU A 88 -7.75 -9.74 13.35
C GLU A 88 -6.61 -10.75 13.46
N PRO A 89 -6.10 -11.04 14.67
CA PRO A 89 -4.99 -11.97 14.85
C PRO A 89 -5.22 -13.34 14.20
N LEU A 90 -6.45 -13.86 14.25
CA LEU A 90 -6.80 -15.14 13.62
C LEU A 90 -6.78 -15.04 12.10
N ASP A 91 -7.32 -13.96 11.53
CA ASP A 91 -7.29 -13.71 10.08
C ASP A 91 -5.85 -13.69 9.55
N LEU A 92 -4.97 -13.02 10.28
CA LEU A 92 -3.54 -12.92 9.89
C LEU A 92 -2.84 -14.27 9.97
N LEU A 93 -3.08 -15.04 11.04
CA LEU A 93 -2.49 -16.38 11.19
C LEU A 93 -2.98 -17.35 10.12
N GLU A 94 -4.28 -17.35 9.81
CA GLU A 94 -4.84 -18.14 8.73
C GLU A 94 -4.29 -17.71 7.36
N GLY A 95 -4.19 -16.41 7.10
CA GLY A 95 -3.60 -15.89 5.87
C GLY A 95 -2.14 -16.28 5.70
N ILE A 96 -1.33 -16.22 6.78
CA ILE A 96 0.05 -16.68 6.77
C ILE A 96 0.11 -18.18 6.45
N LEU A 97 -0.73 -18.99 7.12
CA LEU A 97 -0.80 -20.44 6.88
C LEU A 97 -1.16 -20.77 5.42
N MET A 98 -2.13 -20.02 4.83
CA MET A 98 -2.51 -20.21 3.42
C MET A 98 -1.35 -19.84 2.49
N ALA A 99 -0.65 -18.74 2.74
CA ALA A 99 0.51 -18.33 1.95
C ALA A 99 1.64 -19.37 2.01
N VAL A 100 1.98 -19.86 3.23
CA VAL A 100 3.02 -20.89 3.41
C VAL A 100 2.64 -22.18 2.69
N ARG A 101 1.39 -22.64 2.81
CA ARG A 101 0.93 -23.84 2.10
C ARG A 101 1.06 -23.69 0.58
N GLN A 102 0.70 -22.53 0.02
CA GLN A 102 0.90 -22.31 -1.41
C GLN A 102 2.37 -22.38 -1.80
N LEU A 103 3.28 -21.82 -0.99
CA LEU A 103 4.72 -21.90 -1.26
C LEU A 103 5.24 -23.33 -1.20
N GLU A 104 4.81 -24.12 -0.21
CA GLU A 104 5.19 -25.54 -0.08
C GLU A 104 4.65 -26.40 -1.23
N ASP A 105 3.41 -26.14 -1.67
CA ASP A 105 2.76 -26.82 -2.79
C ASP A 105 3.23 -26.33 -4.17
N GLY A 106 4.04 -25.27 -4.26
CA GLY A 106 4.44 -24.62 -5.51
C GLY A 106 3.27 -23.98 -6.27
N ARG A 107 2.24 -23.53 -5.55
CA ARG A 107 1.09 -22.79 -6.09
C ARG A 107 1.28 -21.30 -5.95
N TYR A 108 0.71 -20.54 -6.87
CA TYR A 108 0.90 -19.07 -6.93
C TYR A 108 -0.42 -18.43 -7.36
N GLU A 109 -1.39 -18.41 -6.45
CA GLU A 109 -2.75 -18.00 -6.71
C GLU A 109 -3.17 -16.86 -5.76
N VAL A 110 -4.29 -16.20 -6.09
CA VAL A 110 -4.95 -15.32 -5.15
C VAL A 110 -5.98 -16.11 -4.37
N GLU A 111 -5.80 -16.21 -3.05
CA GLU A 111 -6.78 -16.80 -2.15
C GLU A 111 -7.41 -15.72 -1.26
N ASN A 112 -8.67 -15.94 -0.86
CA ASN A 112 -9.42 -15.00 -0.03
C ASN A 112 -9.77 -15.62 1.32
N GLN A 113 -8.96 -15.35 2.34
CA GLN A 113 -9.27 -15.70 3.72
C GLN A 113 -10.43 -14.85 4.26
N TYR A 114 -10.56 -13.58 3.82
CA TYR A 114 -11.52 -12.62 4.35
C TYR A 114 -12.89 -12.68 3.64
N ALA A 115 -13.36 -13.89 3.29
CA ALA A 115 -14.56 -14.10 2.47
C ALA A 115 -15.85 -13.57 3.10
N ARG A 116 -15.87 -13.36 4.44
CA ARG A 116 -17.02 -12.76 5.13
C ARG A 116 -17.27 -11.29 4.73
N ALA A 117 -16.24 -10.56 4.29
CA ALA A 117 -16.31 -9.15 3.95
C ALA A 117 -15.92 -8.83 2.50
N VAL A 118 -15.16 -9.67 1.85
CA VAL A 118 -14.56 -9.39 0.53
C VAL A 118 -15.14 -10.30 -0.55
N ARG A 119 -15.54 -9.68 -1.66
CA ARG A 119 -16.00 -10.37 -2.86
C ARG A 119 -15.02 -10.13 -4.01
N ARG A 120 -14.96 -11.07 -4.97
CA ARG A 120 -14.01 -11.02 -6.09
C ARG A 120 -14.04 -9.70 -6.86
N GLY A 121 -15.21 -9.16 -7.14
CA GLY A 121 -15.39 -7.88 -7.85
C GLY A 121 -15.41 -6.64 -6.96
N GLY A 122 -15.33 -6.79 -5.63
CA GLY A 122 -15.40 -5.68 -4.69
C GLY A 122 -16.78 -4.99 -4.64
N ASN A 123 -16.77 -3.70 -4.35
CA ASN A 123 -17.94 -2.83 -4.30
C ASN A 123 -18.04 -1.98 -5.57
N THR A 124 -18.85 -2.42 -6.52
CA THR A 124 -19.01 -1.76 -7.83
C THR A 124 -19.54 -0.33 -7.71
N THR A 125 -20.43 -0.06 -6.76
CA THR A 125 -20.95 1.31 -6.53
C THR A 125 -19.84 2.26 -6.11
N ALA A 126 -18.97 1.83 -5.20
CA ALA A 126 -17.81 2.61 -4.79
C ALA A 126 -16.82 2.83 -5.95
N GLN A 127 -16.56 1.79 -6.73
CA GLN A 127 -15.68 1.86 -7.91
C GLN A 127 -16.20 2.82 -8.97
N VAL A 128 -17.51 2.83 -9.25
CA VAL A 128 -18.14 3.77 -10.18
C VAL A 128 -17.96 5.21 -9.71
N ALA A 129 -18.24 5.50 -8.44
CA ALA A 129 -18.05 6.84 -7.89
C ALA A 129 -16.58 7.30 -7.95
N MET A 130 -15.65 6.39 -7.68
CA MET A 130 -14.21 6.69 -7.82
C MET A 130 -13.82 6.98 -9.26
N ALA A 131 -14.28 6.15 -10.22
CA ALA A 131 -13.97 6.30 -11.65
C ALA A 131 -14.59 7.57 -12.25
N GLU A 132 -15.69 8.06 -11.71
CA GLU A 132 -16.32 9.33 -12.12
C GLU A 132 -15.45 10.54 -11.72
N VAL A 133 -14.92 10.51 -10.50
CA VAL A 133 -14.25 11.67 -9.88
C VAL A 133 -12.75 11.67 -10.11
N PHE A 134 -12.13 10.49 -10.14
CA PHE A 134 -10.68 10.36 -10.23
C PHE A 134 -10.25 9.72 -11.55
N ARG A 135 -9.06 10.12 -11.98
CA ARG A 135 -8.29 9.44 -13.02
C ARG A 135 -7.02 8.84 -12.43
N ILE A 136 -6.54 7.78 -13.02
CA ILE A 136 -5.26 7.16 -12.64
C ILE A 136 -4.10 8.10 -13.03
N SER A 137 -3.09 8.16 -12.18
CA SER A 137 -1.91 9.01 -12.36
C SER A 137 -0.65 8.35 -11.82
N THR A 138 0.50 8.81 -12.30
CA THR A 138 1.79 8.47 -11.69
C THR A 138 1.91 9.15 -10.34
N ARG A 139 2.39 8.42 -9.32
CA ARG A 139 2.69 8.98 -8.00
C ARG A 139 4.09 8.57 -7.55
N THR A 140 4.74 9.47 -6.81
CA THR A 140 6.01 9.18 -6.16
C THR A 140 5.76 8.56 -4.79
N TRP A 141 6.21 7.32 -4.62
CA TRP A 141 6.12 6.60 -3.36
C TRP A 141 7.42 6.77 -2.60
N ARG A 142 7.31 7.13 -1.32
CA ARG A 142 8.48 7.28 -0.45
C ARG A 142 9.19 5.95 -0.27
N GLY A 143 10.50 5.95 -0.52
CA GLY A 143 11.34 4.76 -0.45
C GLY A 143 11.41 3.94 -1.75
N ILE A 144 10.51 4.17 -2.72
CA ILE A 144 10.47 3.42 -3.99
C ILE A 144 10.74 4.35 -5.17
N GLY A 145 10.20 5.57 -5.13
CA GLY A 145 10.28 6.53 -6.23
C GLY A 145 8.98 6.64 -7.04
N PRO A 146 9.04 7.18 -8.27
CA PRO A 146 7.85 7.33 -9.12
C PRO A 146 7.40 5.96 -9.64
N ILE A 147 6.13 5.63 -9.42
CA ILE A 147 5.50 4.42 -9.94
C ILE A 147 4.39 4.84 -10.90
N PRO A 148 4.43 4.42 -12.18
CA PRO A 148 3.36 4.66 -13.13
C PRO A 148 2.03 4.08 -12.65
N GLU A 149 0.93 4.76 -12.96
CA GLU A 149 -0.44 4.31 -12.68
C GLU A 149 -0.73 3.95 -11.22
N SER A 150 0.03 4.50 -10.27
CA SER A 150 0.01 4.11 -8.87
C SER A 150 -0.73 5.07 -7.95
N GLY A 151 -1.47 6.00 -8.48
CA GLY A 151 -2.25 6.91 -7.67
C GLY A 151 -3.41 7.56 -8.41
N LEU A 152 -4.12 8.41 -7.70
CA LEU A 152 -5.30 9.10 -8.20
C LEU A 152 -5.03 10.60 -8.29
N ALA A 153 -5.64 11.23 -9.31
CA ALA A 153 -5.78 12.67 -9.46
C ALA A 153 -7.24 12.98 -9.82
N LEU A 154 -7.71 14.20 -9.60
CA LEU A 154 -9.05 14.58 -10.03
C LEU A 154 -9.17 14.51 -11.55
N ALA A 155 -10.29 13.98 -12.02
CA ALA A 155 -10.66 14.02 -13.44
C ALA A 155 -10.88 15.48 -13.88
N ASP A 156 -10.70 15.75 -15.18
CA ASP A 156 -10.76 17.11 -15.71
C ASP A 156 -12.11 17.80 -15.46
N ALA A 157 -13.21 17.05 -15.43
CA ALA A 157 -14.54 17.55 -15.08
C ALA A 157 -14.61 18.16 -13.66
N TYR A 158 -13.73 17.72 -12.77
CA TYR A 158 -13.66 18.17 -11.37
C TYR A 158 -12.42 19.03 -11.06
N SER A 159 -11.72 19.50 -12.10
CA SER A 159 -10.49 20.30 -11.97
C SER A 159 -10.67 21.59 -11.17
N GLY A 160 -11.89 22.16 -11.10
CA GLY A 160 -12.20 23.31 -10.26
C GLY A 160 -12.03 23.05 -8.75
N PHE A 161 -12.04 21.78 -8.33
CA PHE A 161 -11.80 21.38 -6.94
C PHE A 161 -10.34 21.00 -6.66
N ASP A 162 -9.45 21.05 -7.66
CA ASP A 162 -8.06 20.65 -7.55
C ASP A 162 -7.23 21.72 -6.81
N ALA A 163 -6.81 21.36 -5.61
CA ALA A 163 -5.98 22.25 -4.78
C ALA A 163 -4.56 22.41 -5.33
N GLU A 164 -3.98 21.39 -5.99
CA GLU A 164 -2.66 21.50 -6.61
C GLU A 164 -2.67 22.60 -7.66
N ARG A 165 -3.64 22.57 -8.56
CA ARG A 165 -3.81 23.60 -9.61
C ARG A 165 -4.16 24.97 -9.02
N ARG A 166 -5.09 25.00 -8.05
CA ARG A 166 -5.60 26.26 -7.50
C ARG A 166 -4.55 27.05 -6.72
N PHE A 167 -3.65 26.36 -6.03
CA PHE A 167 -2.64 26.99 -5.16
C PHE A 167 -1.21 26.88 -5.71
N GLY A 168 -1.02 26.29 -6.89
CA GLY A 168 0.28 26.18 -7.55
C GLY A 168 1.31 25.42 -6.72
N VAL A 169 0.90 24.34 -6.05
CA VAL A 169 1.76 23.55 -5.16
C VAL A 169 2.41 22.35 -5.83
N ASP A 170 2.12 22.12 -7.08
CA ASP A 170 2.67 21.05 -7.94
C ASP A 170 4.20 21.12 -8.10
N THR A 171 4.79 22.29 -7.89
CA THR A 171 6.25 22.53 -7.93
C THR A 171 6.95 22.17 -6.60
N LEU A 172 6.19 21.92 -5.53
CA LEU A 172 6.76 21.60 -4.23
C LEU A 172 7.23 20.14 -4.19
N THR A 173 8.52 19.95 -3.93
CA THR A 173 9.11 18.63 -3.77
C THR A 173 9.59 18.40 -2.35
N ALA A 174 9.19 17.27 -1.75
CA ALA A 174 9.73 16.84 -0.47
C ALA A 174 10.91 15.88 -0.72
N ARG A 175 12.07 16.20 -0.13
CA ARG A 175 13.23 15.29 -0.17
C ARG A 175 13.09 14.21 0.90
N GLU A 176 13.46 12.99 0.54
CA GLU A 176 13.58 11.92 1.52
C GLU A 176 14.80 12.16 2.42
N HIS A 177 14.67 11.74 3.68
CA HIS A 177 15.80 11.85 4.60
C HIS A 177 16.88 10.83 4.22
N PRO A 178 18.16 11.23 4.03
CA PRO A 178 19.20 10.34 3.51
C PRO A 178 19.51 9.13 4.42
N ALA A 179 19.20 9.21 5.71
CA ALA A 179 19.36 8.09 6.63
C ALA A 179 18.19 7.08 6.57
N CYS A 180 17.13 7.33 5.81
CA CYS A 180 15.98 6.44 5.72
C CYS A 180 16.22 5.33 4.70
N ILE A 181 16.11 4.07 5.15
CA ILE A 181 16.26 2.87 4.29
C ILE A 181 14.89 2.22 3.99
N ALA A 182 13.83 3.02 3.90
CA ALA A 182 12.47 2.52 3.71
C ALA A 182 12.33 1.61 2.48
N GLY A 183 13.03 1.92 1.40
CA GLY A 183 13.02 1.11 0.18
C GLY A 183 13.56 -0.30 0.39
N ASP A 184 14.67 -0.45 1.12
CA ASP A 184 15.26 -1.75 1.43
C ASP A 184 14.33 -2.59 2.32
N ILE A 185 13.67 -1.93 3.29
CA ILE A 185 12.71 -2.60 4.18
C ILE A 185 11.48 -3.09 3.40
N LEU A 186 10.97 -2.29 2.45
CA LEU A 186 9.82 -2.66 1.62
C LEU A 186 10.13 -3.82 0.67
N ARG A 187 11.38 -3.94 0.21
CA ARG A 187 11.85 -5.07 -0.62
C ARG A 187 12.18 -6.32 0.20
N GLY A 188 12.13 -6.25 1.51
CA GLY A 188 12.46 -7.37 2.40
C GLY A 188 13.96 -7.59 2.63
N THR A 189 14.83 -6.79 2.01
CA THR A 189 16.30 -6.95 2.11
C THR A 189 16.88 -6.49 3.45
N LYS A 190 16.14 -5.65 4.20
CA LYS A 190 16.54 -5.17 5.53
C LYS A 190 15.37 -5.12 6.50
N LEU A 191 15.69 -5.22 7.78
CA LEU A 191 14.74 -5.01 8.88
C LEU A 191 14.78 -3.55 9.36
N PRO A 192 13.71 -3.05 10.02
CA PRO A 192 13.71 -1.72 10.63
C PRO A 192 14.88 -1.47 11.58
N THR A 193 15.33 -2.51 12.27
CA THR A 193 16.47 -2.48 13.20
C THR A 193 17.83 -2.30 12.53
N ASP A 194 17.94 -2.54 11.22
CA ASP A 194 19.17 -2.30 10.46
C ASP A 194 19.35 -0.81 10.10
N CYS A 195 18.30 0.00 10.30
CA CYS A 195 18.36 1.43 10.06
C CYS A 195 19.06 2.15 11.21
N ALA A 196 20.17 2.84 10.93
CA ALA A 196 20.94 3.57 11.94
C ALA A 196 20.14 4.65 12.70
N ALA A 197 19.08 5.19 12.07
CA ALA A 197 18.20 6.19 12.68
C ALA A 197 17.08 5.57 13.52
N TYR A 198 16.83 4.26 13.41
CA TYR A 198 15.70 3.60 14.05
C TYR A 198 15.77 3.68 15.59
N GLY A 199 14.65 4.06 16.21
CA GLY A 199 14.53 4.18 17.66
C GLY A 199 15.32 5.35 18.28
N THR A 200 16.11 6.07 17.50
CA THR A 200 16.92 7.21 17.96
C THR A 200 16.45 8.52 17.32
N GLN A 201 16.90 8.82 16.11
CA GLN A 201 16.48 10.00 15.35
C GLN A 201 15.09 9.79 14.70
N CYS A 202 14.77 8.53 14.33
CA CYS A 202 13.50 8.14 13.71
C CYS A 202 12.63 7.37 14.70
N THR A 203 11.56 8.00 15.17
CA THR A 203 10.59 7.44 16.11
C THR A 203 9.17 7.82 15.67
N PRO A 204 8.10 7.19 16.19
CA PRO A 204 6.72 7.59 15.88
C PRO A 204 6.41 9.07 16.15
N ARG A 205 7.12 9.70 17.09
CA ARG A 205 6.99 11.15 17.38
C ARG A 205 7.79 12.04 16.43
N ARG A 206 8.81 11.48 15.77
CA ARG A 206 9.72 12.18 14.86
C ARG A 206 10.05 11.25 13.68
N PRO A 207 9.06 10.94 12.82
CA PRO A 207 9.29 10.03 11.72
C PRO A 207 10.16 10.67 10.63
N LEU A 208 11.20 9.97 10.19
CA LEU A 208 12.04 10.38 9.05
C LEU A 208 11.56 9.77 7.74
N GLY A 209 10.92 8.60 7.78
CA GLY A 209 10.44 7.88 6.60
C GLY A 209 9.00 7.41 6.75
N ALA A 210 8.33 7.17 5.64
CA ALA A 210 6.92 6.78 5.58
C ALA A 210 6.54 5.59 6.48
N PRO A 211 7.34 4.49 6.58
CA PRO A 211 7.00 3.35 7.43
C PRO A 211 6.99 3.64 8.94
N MET A 212 7.43 4.83 9.37
CA MET A 212 7.38 5.26 10.78
C MET A 212 6.23 6.24 11.08
N VAL A 213 5.56 6.79 10.03
CA VAL A 213 4.51 7.83 10.19
C VAL A 213 3.23 7.24 10.75
N SER A 214 2.81 6.09 10.24
CA SER A 214 1.56 5.41 10.63
C SER A 214 1.87 4.23 11.55
N SER A 215 0.98 3.95 12.50
CA SER A 215 1.05 2.73 13.35
C SER A 215 0.98 1.43 12.54
N GLU A 216 0.44 1.48 11.33
CA GLU A 216 0.38 0.35 10.39
C GLU A 216 1.69 0.17 9.58
N GLY A 217 2.57 1.16 9.61
CA GLY A 217 3.86 1.09 8.92
C GLY A 217 4.82 0.15 9.63
N THR A 218 5.61 -0.59 8.85
CA THR A 218 6.54 -1.62 9.34
C THR A 218 7.45 -1.13 10.46
N CYS A 219 8.09 0.04 10.29
CA CYS A 219 8.99 0.60 11.30
C CYS A 219 8.24 0.97 12.60
N ALA A 220 7.05 1.54 12.48
CA ALA A 220 6.24 1.92 13.65
C ALA A 220 5.72 0.69 14.40
N ALA A 221 5.29 -0.34 13.67
CA ALA A 221 4.86 -1.61 14.25
C ALA A 221 6.00 -2.32 15.00
N PHE A 222 7.20 -2.36 14.41
CA PHE A 222 8.41 -2.88 15.08
C PHE A 222 8.73 -2.08 16.35
N HIS A 223 8.63 -0.75 16.27
CA HIS A 223 8.89 0.12 17.43
C HIS A 223 7.87 -0.11 18.55
N ALA A 224 6.59 -0.24 18.23
CA ALA A 224 5.54 -0.49 19.22
C ALA A 224 5.67 -1.88 19.88
N ALA A 225 6.10 -2.89 19.11
CA ALA A 225 6.30 -4.24 19.64
C ALA A 225 7.52 -4.37 20.57
N GLY A 226 8.32 -3.30 20.76
CA GLY A 226 9.49 -3.31 21.65
C GLY A 226 10.57 -4.31 21.25
N ARG A 227 10.61 -4.75 20.01
CA ARG A 227 11.53 -5.78 19.54
C ARG A 227 12.94 -5.22 19.41
N VAL A 228 13.75 -5.49 20.41
CA VAL A 228 15.20 -5.58 20.28
C VAL A 228 15.51 -6.68 19.27
N ALA A 229 16.42 -6.43 18.33
CA ALA A 229 16.77 -7.29 17.21
C ALA A 229 16.88 -8.78 17.58
N VAL A 230 15.88 -9.57 17.18
CA VAL A 230 16.09 -11.00 17.01
C VAL A 230 16.61 -11.17 15.59
N ARG A 231 17.91 -11.33 15.43
CA ARG A 231 18.50 -11.75 14.15
C ARG A 231 17.84 -13.08 13.77
N PRO A 232 17.24 -13.21 12.58
CA PRO A 232 16.84 -14.51 12.09
C PRO A 232 18.07 -15.40 12.02
N ALA A 233 17.95 -16.63 12.51
CA ALA A 233 18.98 -17.64 12.28
C ALA A 233 19.17 -17.78 10.76
N ALA A 234 20.42 -17.79 10.30
CA ALA A 234 20.73 -18.02 8.90
C ALA A 234 19.99 -19.28 8.41
N PRO A 235 19.43 -19.27 7.18
CA PRO A 235 18.72 -20.41 6.65
C PRO A 235 19.66 -21.63 6.70
N SER A 236 19.28 -22.64 7.46
CA SER A 236 19.97 -23.92 7.47
C SER A 236 19.80 -24.52 6.07
N THR A 237 20.88 -24.55 5.28
CA THR A 237 20.94 -25.29 4.03
C THR A 237 20.77 -26.78 4.35
N VAL A 238 19.54 -27.27 4.29
CA VAL A 238 19.30 -28.71 4.25
C VAL A 238 19.83 -29.19 2.90
N LYS A 239 21.03 -29.77 2.91
CA LYS A 239 21.52 -30.54 1.77
C LYS A 239 20.64 -31.78 1.68
N VAL A 240 19.73 -31.82 0.74
CA VAL A 240 19.12 -33.08 0.30
C VAL A 240 20.22 -33.82 -0.47
N SER A 241 20.79 -34.83 0.18
CA SER A 241 21.66 -35.80 -0.48
C SER A 241 20.78 -36.70 -1.34
N SER A 242 21.09 -36.75 -2.64
CA SER A 242 20.60 -37.64 -3.68
C SER A 242 20.73 -39.12 -3.31
#